data_d1ee634cc25a3a420b70153c1cbc99c2
#
_entry.id   d1ee634cc25a3a420b70153c1cbc99c2
#
_cell.length_a   1.000
_cell.length_b   1.000
_cell.length_c   1.000
_cell.angle_alpha   90.00
_cell.angle_beta   90.00
_cell.angle_gamma   90.00
#
_symmetry.space_group_name_H-M   'P 1'
#
loop_
_entity.id
_entity.type
_entity.pdbx_description
1 polymer ?
#
loop_
_entity_poly.entity_id
_entity_poly.type
_entity_poly.pdbx_seq_one_letter_code
_entity_poly.pdbx_strand_id
1 'polypeptide(L)'
;YFLNSREGGKYGWTIDDIRSEMTAARWLGIGTAHFRSAFFTSNEQGIYNFASLCFAPYPALVPPMKWECSDKPSKPLGLTIVGDRLTISDDRNVGRSISYNLYASDLWPVDTESPENLFLCNIRSKEVKLPTNTLWRPRFFAVTATDRYGNESAPIQSWTAPKPAKGQLVCD
;
A
#
# COMPACT_ATOMS: atom_id res chain seq x y z
N TYR A 1 -24.38 -3.08 -6.62
CA TYR A 1 -25.22 -2.16 -5.84
C TYR A 1 -25.44 -0.86 -6.59
N PHE A 2 -26.64 -0.29 -6.53
CA PHE A 2 -26.98 0.98 -7.15
C PHE A 2 -27.30 1.98 -6.05
N LEU A 3 -26.41 2.95 -5.85
CA LEU A 3 -26.73 4.14 -5.07
C LEU A 3 -27.61 5.02 -5.95
N ASN A 4 -28.90 5.06 -5.71
CA ASN A 4 -29.80 5.95 -6.43
C ASN A 4 -30.03 7.23 -5.62
N SER A 5 -29.30 8.29 -6.01
CA SER A 5 -29.30 9.58 -5.29
C SER A 5 -30.54 10.44 -5.55
N ARG A 6 -31.33 10.13 -6.55
CA ARG A 6 -32.31 11.09 -7.07
C ARG A 6 -33.73 10.91 -6.59
N GLU A 7 -34.08 9.76 -6.06
CA GLU A 7 -35.41 9.58 -5.54
C GLU A 7 -35.30 8.80 -4.24
N GLY A 8 -35.68 9.39 -3.13
CA GLY A 8 -36.04 8.69 -1.92
C GLY A 8 -37.19 7.70 -2.20
N GLY A 9 -37.05 6.99 -3.30
CA GLY A 9 -37.95 5.97 -3.77
C GLY A 9 -37.76 4.71 -2.94
N LYS A 10 -38.83 4.00 -2.73
CA LYS A 10 -39.07 2.81 -1.94
C LYS A 10 -38.04 1.66 -2.05
N TYR A 11 -36.95 1.83 -2.84
CA TYR A 11 -35.93 0.80 -3.16
C TYR A 11 -34.52 1.37 -3.37
N GLY A 12 -34.23 2.59 -2.92
CA GLY A 12 -32.88 3.16 -3.04
C GLY A 12 -31.97 2.62 -1.93
N TRP A 13 -30.77 2.14 -2.30
CA TRP A 13 -29.72 1.81 -1.36
C TRP A 13 -29.16 3.09 -0.72
N THR A 14 -29.02 3.05 0.59
CA THR A 14 -28.39 4.13 1.35
C THR A 14 -26.91 3.81 1.54
N ILE A 15 -26.14 4.82 1.92
CA ILE A 15 -24.72 4.60 2.27
C ILE A 15 -24.58 3.63 3.45
N ASP A 16 -25.54 3.60 4.38
CA ASP A 16 -25.47 2.70 5.53
C ASP A 16 -25.71 1.25 5.14
N ASP A 17 -26.54 0.99 4.14
CA ASP A 17 -26.70 -0.35 3.57
C ASP A 17 -25.39 -0.82 2.95
N ILE A 18 -24.75 0.02 2.13
CA ILE A 18 -23.46 -0.29 1.49
C ILE A 18 -22.36 -0.51 2.53
N ARG A 19 -22.29 0.35 3.56
CA ARG A 19 -21.32 0.18 4.66
C ARG A 19 -21.49 -1.15 5.38
N SER A 20 -22.72 -1.51 5.67
CA SER A 20 -23.06 -2.77 6.34
C SER A 20 -22.63 -3.97 5.53
N GLU A 21 -22.91 -3.98 4.23
CA GLU A 21 -22.55 -5.06 3.32
C GLU A 21 -21.04 -5.16 3.09
N MET A 22 -20.35 -4.03 2.88
CA MET A 22 -18.89 -4.02 2.76
C MET A 22 -18.23 -4.54 4.04
N THR A 23 -18.74 -4.14 5.20
CA THR A 23 -18.24 -4.60 6.50
C THR A 23 -18.48 -6.09 6.70
N ALA A 24 -19.67 -6.59 6.36
CA ALA A 24 -19.99 -8.01 6.42
C ALA A 24 -19.12 -8.84 5.49
N ALA A 25 -18.90 -8.39 4.25
CA ALA A 25 -18.02 -9.05 3.30
C ALA A 25 -16.58 -9.16 3.82
N ARG A 26 -16.05 -8.10 4.44
CA ARG A 26 -14.74 -8.13 5.09
C ARG A 26 -14.69 -9.13 6.24
N TRP A 27 -15.71 -9.17 7.07
CA TRP A 27 -15.82 -10.10 8.21
C TRP A 27 -15.84 -11.56 7.75
N LEU A 28 -16.49 -11.83 6.63
CA LEU A 28 -16.56 -13.15 6.00
C LEU A 28 -15.29 -13.50 5.20
N GLY A 29 -14.32 -12.60 5.07
CA GLY A 29 -13.10 -12.81 4.28
C GLY A 29 -13.35 -12.92 2.77
N ILE A 30 -14.46 -12.37 2.27
CA ILE A 30 -14.80 -12.33 0.85
C ILE A 30 -14.58 -10.93 0.27
N GLY A 31 -14.28 -10.88 -1.03
CA GLY A 31 -14.13 -9.61 -1.76
C GLY A 31 -15.47 -8.94 -2.05
N THR A 32 -15.40 -7.66 -2.44
CA THR A 32 -16.55 -6.90 -2.91
C THR A 32 -16.32 -6.44 -4.35
N ALA A 33 -17.39 -6.41 -5.15
CA ALA A 33 -17.37 -5.79 -6.46
C ALA A 33 -18.46 -4.72 -6.53
N HIS A 34 -18.07 -3.53 -6.97
CA HIS A 34 -18.95 -2.37 -7.03
C HIS A 34 -19.26 -1.99 -8.48
N PHE A 35 -20.50 -1.92 -8.83
CA PHE A 35 -20.99 -1.37 -10.09
C PHE A 35 -21.71 -0.06 -9.76
N ARG A 36 -21.28 1.04 -10.27
CA ARG A 36 -20.30 1.45 -11.26
C ARG A 36 -19.35 2.47 -10.60
N SER A 37 -18.14 2.66 -11.15
CA SER A 37 -17.12 3.55 -10.61
C SER A 37 -17.56 5.01 -10.48
N ALA A 38 -18.55 5.44 -11.27
CA ALA A 38 -19.09 6.81 -11.21
C ALA A 38 -19.54 7.23 -9.82
N PHE A 39 -20.07 6.31 -9.00
CA PHE A 39 -20.49 6.63 -7.62
C PHE A 39 -19.30 6.98 -6.71
N PHE A 40 -18.15 6.33 -6.93
CA PHE A 40 -16.92 6.65 -6.21
C PHE A 40 -16.33 7.98 -6.69
N THR A 41 -16.27 8.23 -8.01
CA THR A 41 -15.71 9.47 -8.55
C THR A 41 -16.54 10.70 -8.21
N SER A 42 -17.87 10.57 -8.12
CA SER A 42 -18.76 11.64 -7.67
C SER A 42 -18.89 11.74 -6.14
N ASN A 43 -18.28 10.81 -5.41
CA ASN A 43 -18.41 10.67 -3.96
C ASN A 43 -19.90 10.64 -3.52
N GLU A 44 -20.72 9.91 -4.25
CA GLU A 44 -22.17 9.81 -4.01
C GLU A 44 -22.43 9.36 -2.57
N GLN A 45 -23.27 10.10 -1.85
CA GLN A 45 -23.55 9.88 -0.42
C GLN A 45 -22.31 9.71 0.46
N GLY A 46 -21.11 10.13 0.03
CA GLY A 46 -19.87 9.99 0.78
C GLY A 46 -19.22 8.61 0.69
N ILE A 47 -19.56 7.79 -0.30
CA ILE A 47 -19.01 6.43 -0.45
C ILE A 47 -17.48 6.41 -0.65
N TYR A 48 -16.94 7.36 -1.40
CA TYR A 48 -15.49 7.47 -1.58
C TYR A 48 -14.79 7.77 -0.26
N ASN A 49 -15.33 8.73 0.50
CA ASN A 49 -14.76 9.06 1.82
C ASN A 49 -14.82 7.87 2.77
N PHE A 50 -15.94 7.15 2.81
CA PHE A 50 -16.04 5.93 3.62
C PHE A 50 -15.02 4.88 3.18
N ALA A 51 -14.93 4.61 1.88
CA ALA A 51 -14.03 3.59 1.35
C ALA A 51 -12.56 3.93 1.62
N SER A 52 -12.15 5.19 1.40
CA SER A 52 -10.76 5.62 1.48
C SER A 52 -10.29 5.94 2.90
N LEU A 53 -11.18 6.40 3.79
CA LEU A 53 -10.78 6.83 5.13
C LEU A 53 -11.11 5.80 6.23
N CYS A 54 -12.13 4.98 6.02
CA CYS A 54 -12.62 4.07 7.06
C CYS A 54 -12.47 2.62 6.67
N PHE A 55 -12.86 2.26 5.43
CA PHE A 55 -12.89 0.86 5.02
C PHE A 55 -11.53 0.35 4.55
N ALA A 56 -10.83 1.09 3.72
CA ALA A 56 -9.52 0.73 3.18
C ALA A 56 -8.56 1.95 3.19
N PRO A 57 -8.16 2.42 4.40
CA PRO A 57 -7.33 3.63 4.53
C PRO A 57 -5.90 3.43 4.04
N TYR A 58 -5.47 2.18 3.91
CA TYR A 58 -4.10 1.85 3.48
C TYR A 58 -4.10 1.15 2.13
N PRO A 59 -3.02 1.27 1.34
CA PRO A 59 -2.82 0.46 0.16
C PRO A 59 -2.87 -1.04 0.52
N ALA A 60 -3.29 -1.87 -0.44
CA ALA A 60 -3.32 -3.31 -0.27
C ALA A 60 -2.60 -3.99 -1.43
N LEU A 61 -1.88 -5.06 -1.14
CA LEU A 61 -1.29 -5.93 -2.14
C LEU A 61 -2.34 -6.90 -2.67
N VAL A 62 -2.20 -7.27 -3.93
CA VAL A 62 -2.99 -8.35 -4.51
C VAL A 62 -2.57 -9.65 -3.82
N PRO A 63 -3.52 -10.47 -3.33
CA PRO A 63 -3.20 -11.74 -2.71
C PRO A 63 -2.40 -12.65 -3.66
N PRO A 64 -1.40 -13.39 -3.17
CA PRO A 64 -0.56 -14.23 -4.00
C PRO A 64 -1.36 -15.41 -4.59
N MET A 65 -1.15 -15.66 -5.88
CA MET A 65 -1.73 -16.81 -6.61
C MET A 65 -0.89 -18.07 -6.40
N LYS A 66 -0.88 -18.60 -5.17
CA LYS A 66 -0.04 -19.74 -4.77
C LYS A 66 -0.36 -21.04 -5.52
N TRP A 67 -1.55 -21.14 -6.10
CA TRP A 67 -1.96 -22.26 -6.94
C TRP A 67 -1.28 -22.27 -8.32
N GLU A 68 -0.79 -21.12 -8.79
CA GLU A 68 -0.03 -21.01 -10.04
C GLU A 68 1.47 -21.19 -9.78
N CYS A 69 1.98 -20.50 -8.76
CA CYS A 69 3.38 -20.56 -8.37
C CYS A 69 3.51 -20.18 -6.90
N SER A 70 4.23 -20.99 -6.14
CA SER A 70 4.52 -20.72 -4.73
C SER A 70 5.95 -20.23 -4.48
N ASP A 71 6.80 -20.21 -5.52
CA ASP A 71 8.19 -19.80 -5.41
C ASP A 71 8.32 -18.30 -5.23
N LYS A 72 8.86 -17.89 -4.10
CA LYS A 72 9.09 -16.48 -3.81
C LYS A 72 10.30 -15.95 -4.58
N PRO A 73 10.26 -14.67 -5.01
CA PRO A 73 11.44 -14.01 -5.55
C PRO A 73 12.54 -13.90 -4.48
N SER A 74 13.77 -13.72 -4.93
CA SER A 74 14.90 -13.48 -4.03
C SER A 74 14.77 -12.11 -3.37
N LYS A 75 15.19 -12.04 -2.11
CA LYS A 75 15.29 -10.76 -1.39
C LYS A 75 16.25 -9.82 -2.12
N PRO A 76 15.91 -8.53 -2.32
CA PRO A 76 16.83 -7.54 -2.85
C PRO A 76 18.14 -7.48 -2.06
N LEU A 77 19.24 -7.08 -2.71
CA LEU A 77 20.58 -7.08 -2.11
C LEU A 77 20.81 -5.90 -1.18
N GLY A 78 20.25 -4.75 -1.50
CA GLY A 78 20.51 -3.54 -0.76
C GLY A 78 19.44 -2.47 -0.94
N LEU A 79 19.42 -1.56 0.02
CA LEU A 79 18.59 -0.38 0.05
C LEU A 79 19.44 0.79 0.50
N THR A 80 19.55 1.84 -0.32
CA THR A 80 20.31 3.04 -0.02
C THR A 80 19.42 4.27 -0.12
N ILE A 81 19.54 5.19 0.83
CA ILE A 81 18.79 6.44 0.83
C ILE A 81 19.78 7.61 0.88
N VAL A 82 19.68 8.49 -0.10
CA VAL A 82 20.49 9.72 -0.17
C VAL A 82 19.55 10.90 -0.45
N GLY A 83 19.38 11.75 0.53
CA GLY A 83 18.41 12.85 0.46
C GLY A 83 16.97 12.35 0.34
N ASP A 84 16.33 12.68 -0.76
CA ASP A 84 14.97 12.24 -1.11
C ASP A 84 14.93 11.05 -2.11
N ARG A 85 16.10 10.49 -2.42
CA ARG A 85 16.23 9.39 -3.37
C ARG A 85 16.53 8.08 -2.67
N LEU A 86 15.67 7.11 -2.89
CA LEU A 86 15.82 5.73 -2.46
C LEU A 86 16.25 4.89 -3.65
N THR A 87 17.32 4.11 -3.50
CA THR A 87 17.85 3.21 -4.54
C THR A 87 17.82 1.78 -4.06
N ILE A 88 17.27 0.90 -4.88
CA ILE A 88 17.17 -0.54 -4.64
C ILE A 88 18.25 -1.25 -5.44
N SER A 89 19.12 -2.00 -4.78
CA SER A 89 20.09 -2.87 -5.42
C SER A 89 19.54 -4.29 -5.50
N ASP A 90 19.30 -4.77 -6.71
CA ASP A 90 18.78 -6.12 -6.93
C ASP A 90 19.33 -6.72 -8.23
N ASP A 91 20.30 -7.61 -8.10
CA ASP A 91 20.89 -8.38 -9.21
C ASP A 91 20.45 -9.85 -9.19
N ARG A 92 19.71 -10.27 -8.15
CA ARG A 92 19.28 -11.67 -7.99
C ARG A 92 18.03 -12.01 -8.79
N ASN A 93 17.24 -11.00 -9.13
CA ASN A 93 15.98 -11.16 -9.84
C ASN A 93 16.07 -10.74 -11.31
N VAL A 94 17.29 -10.68 -11.87
CA VAL A 94 17.50 -10.31 -13.28
C VAL A 94 16.79 -11.30 -14.20
N GLY A 95 16.08 -10.77 -15.20
CA GLY A 95 15.30 -11.57 -16.15
C GLY A 95 13.92 -12.01 -15.67
N ARG A 96 13.55 -11.72 -14.41
CA ARG A 96 12.21 -11.93 -13.88
C ARG A 96 11.37 -10.67 -14.00
N SER A 97 10.05 -10.84 -14.17
CA SER A 97 9.11 -9.72 -14.06
C SER A 97 8.86 -9.41 -12.59
N ILE A 98 9.61 -8.47 -12.04
CA ILE A 98 9.58 -8.09 -10.63
C ILE A 98 9.09 -6.65 -10.50
N SER A 99 8.29 -6.41 -9.47
CA SER A 99 8.01 -5.11 -8.89
C SER A 99 8.47 -5.08 -7.43
N TYR A 100 8.60 -3.88 -6.88
CA TYR A 100 9.00 -3.71 -5.48
C TYR A 100 7.89 -3.06 -4.68
N ASN A 101 7.78 -3.45 -3.40
CA ASN A 101 6.94 -2.77 -2.43
C ASN A 101 7.85 -2.07 -1.42
N LEU A 102 7.52 -0.83 -1.12
CA LEU A 102 8.21 -0.01 -0.15
C LEU A 102 7.35 0.13 1.10
N TYR A 103 7.90 -0.27 2.21
CA TYR A 103 7.32 -0.10 3.54
C TYR A 103 8.10 0.96 4.31
N ALA A 104 7.40 1.69 5.17
CA ALA A 104 7.98 2.77 5.94
C ALA A 104 7.37 2.83 7.34
N SER A 105 8.20 3.05 8.36
CA SER A 105 7.75 3.09 9.75
C SER A 105 8.69 3.98 10.60
N ASP A 106 8.17 4.46 11.72
CA ASP A 106 8.98 5.09 12.76
C ASP A 106 9.58 4.08 13.76
N LEU A 107 9.18 2.82 13.65
CA LEU A 107 9.65 1.72 14.48
C LEU A 107 10.59 0.79 13.71
N TRP A 108 11.58 0.24 14.41
CA TRP A 108 12.50 -0.77 13.89
C TRP A 108 12.32 -2.10 14.64
N PRO A 109 12.32 -3.23 13.95
CA PRO A 109 12.29 -3.41 12.48
C PRO A 109 10.96 -2.95 11.88
N VAL A 110 10.98 -2.58 10.57
CA VAL A 110 9.75 -2.27 9.84
C VAL A 110 8.95 -3.55 9.67
N ASP A 111 7.76 -3.57 10.23
CA ASP A 111 6.82 -4.68 10.08
C ASP A 111 6.16 -4.62 8.70
N THR A 112 6.48 -5.58 7.83
CA THR A 112 5.92 -5.67 6.47
C THR A 112 4.57 -6.38 6.41
N GLU A 113 4.12 -6.98 7.50
CA GLU A 113 2.78 -7.59 7.59
C GLU A 113 1.72 -6.55 7.98
N SER A 114 2.14 -5.43 8.56
CA SER A 114 1.22 -4.34 8.92
C SER A 114 0.88 -3.48 7.71
N PRO A 115 -0.41 -3.40 7.30
CA PRO A 115 -0.83 -2.65 6.10
C PRO A 115 -0.58 -1.14 6.23
N GLU A 116 -0.53 -0.60 7.42
CA GLU A 116 -0.23 0.82 7.67
C GLU A 116 1.19 1.21 7.31
N ASN A 117 2.13 0.24 7.28
CA ASN A 117 3.50 0.46 6.89
C ASN A 117 3.71 0.38 5.37
N LEU A 118 2.75 -0.14 4.59
CA LEU A 118 2.84 -0.19 3.13
C LEU A 118 2.73 1.22 2.55
N PHE A 119 3.87 1.77 2.12
CA PHE A 119 3.97 3.14 1.66
C PHE A 119 3.75 3.29 0.15
N LEU A 120 4.43 2.46 -0.63
CA LEU A 120 4.28 2.38 -2.10
C LEU A 120 4.31 0.93 -2.55
N CYS A 121 3.50 0.60 -3.54
CA CYS A 121 3.47 -0.74 -4.11
C CYS A 121 3.62 -0.72 -5.64
N ASN A 122 3.94 -1.89 -6.22
CA ASN A 122 4.11 -2.05 -7.67
C ASN A 122 5.16 -1.14 -8.31
N ILE A 123 6.23 -0.81 -7.59
CA ILE A 123 7.33 0.01 -8.07
C ILE A 123 8.14 -0.82 -9.08
N ARG A 124 8.26 -0.34 -10.32
CA ARG A 124 9.04 -1.01 -11.38
C ARG A 124 10.44 -0.41 -11.56
N SER A 125 10.69 0.75 -10.98
CA SER A 125 11.99 1.41 -10.99
C SER A 125 12.82 0.97 -9.79
N LYS A 126 14.12 0.84 -9.97
CA LYS A 126 15.07 0.68 -8.85
C LYS A 126 15.38 1.99 -8.13
N GLU A 127 14.93 3.12 -8.67
CA GLU A 127 15.04 4.43 -8.04
C GLU A 127 13.66 4.99 -7.74
N VAL A 128 13.46 5.44 -6.50
CA VAL A 128 12.21 6.01 -6.01
C VAL A 128 12.50 7.38 -5.41
N LYS A 129 11.74 8.38 -5.81
CA LYS A 129 11.76 9.68 -5.16
C LYS A 129 10.79 9.67 -4.00
N LEU A 130 11.31 9.89 -2.80
CA LEU A 130 10.50 10.02 -1.59
C LEU A 130 9.84 11.39 -1.54
N PRO A 131 8.57 11.51 -1.10
CA PRO A 131 7.92 12.79 -0.95
C PRO A 131 8.61 13.62 0.13
N THR A 132 8.94 14.87 -0.19
CA THR A 132 9.64 15.78 0.72
C THR A 132 8.70 16.66 1.55
N ASN A 133 7.42 16.74 1.15
CA ASN A 133 6.43 17.66 1.70
C ASN A 133 5.49 17.05 2.73
N THR A 134 5.73 15.82 3.15
CA THR A 134 4.84 15.16 4.12
C THR A 134 5.21 15.57 5.53
N LEU A 135 4.22 15.86 6.36
CA LEU A 135 4.37 16.03 7.80
C LEU A 135 4.90 14.75 8.47
N TRP A 136 4.66 13.62 7.81
CA TRP A 136 5.15 12.31 8.22
C TRP A 136 6.47 12.00 7.49
N ARG A 137 7.53 11.83 8.25
CA ARG A 137 8.86 11.45 7.77
C ARG A 137 9.28 10.17 8.48
N PRO A 138 8.98 9.01 7.90
CA PRO A 138 9.36 7.75 8.49
C PRO A 138 10.88 7.65 8.61
N ARG A 139 11.34 7.03 9.69
CA ARG A 139 12.76 6.86 9.99
C ARG A 139 13.36 5.64 9.31
N PHE A 140 12.55 4.61 9.12
CA PHE A 140 13.01 3.32 8.64
C PHE A 140 12.22 2.90 7.42
N PHE A 141 12.92 2.23 6.51
CA PHE A 141 12.33 1.73 5.28
C PHE A 141 12.68 0.26 5.11
N ALA A 142 11.75 -0.49 4.54
CA ALA A 142 11.96 -1.86 4.07
C ALA A 142 11.47 -2.00 2.63
N VAL A 143 12.13 -2.83 1.85
CA VAL A 143 11.75 -3.14 0.49
C VAL A 143 11.67 -4.64 0.30
N THR A 144 10.62 -5.08 -0.37
CA THR A 144 10.43 -6.45 -0.83
C THR A 144 10.37 -6.48 -2.35
N ALA A 145 10.67 -7.63 -2.94
CA ALA A 145 10.45 -7.91 -4.35
C ALA A 145 9.18 -8.76 -4.50
N THR A 146 8.35 -8.45 -5.48
CA THR A 146 7.11 -9.18 -5.76
C THR A 146 7.10 -9.64 -7.21
N ASP A 147 6.78 -10.91 -7.44
CA ASP A 147 6.66 -11.49 -8.76
C ASP A 147 5.28 -11.23 -9.39
N ARG A 148 5.09 -11.68 -10.64
CA ARG A 148 3.82 -11.55 -11.36
C ARG A 148 2.65 -12.32 -10.73
N TYR A 149 2.92 -13.26 -9.83
CA TYR A 149 1.90 -14.05 -9.14
C TYR A 149 1.57 -13.47 -7.75
N GLY A 150 2.17 -12.34 -7.39
CA GLY A 150 1.96 -11.70 -6.08
C GLY A 150 2.78 -12.32 -4.94
N ASN A 151 3.70 -13.27 -5.23
CA ASN A 151 4.58 -13.80 -4.19
C ASN A 151 5.61 -12.76 -3.79
N GLU A 152 5.72 -12.51 -2.51
CA GLU A 152 6.57 -11.48 -1.94
C GLU A 152 7.79 -12.10 -1.26
N SER A 153 8.97 -11.51 -1.49
CA SER A 153 10.24 -11.92 -0.89
C SER A 153 10.32 -11.53 0.58
N ALA A 154 11.31 -12.05 1.29
CA ALA A 154 11.74 -11.46 2.55
C ALA A 154 12.19 -9.99 2.34
N PRO A 155 11.98 -9.10 3.33
CA PRO A 155 12.37 -7.70 3.21
C PRO A 155 13.88 -7.47 3.32
N ILE A 156 14.39 -6.47 2.61
CA ILE A 156 15.64 -5.80 2.95
C ILE A 156 15.30 -4.52 3.69
N GLN A 157 15.99 -4.24 4.77
CA GLN A 157 15.75 -3.07 5.61
C GLN A 157 16.99 -2.20 5.68
N SER A 158 16.80 -0.89 5.66
CA SER A 158 17.89 0.08 5.79
C SER A 158 18.10 0.43 7.26
N TRP A 159 19.38 0.34 7.72
CA TRP A 159 19.79 0.78 9.04
C TRP A 159 20.05 2.30 9.13
N THR A 160 20.13 2.98 8.00
CA THR A 160 20.39 4.40 7.99
C THR A 160 19.11 5.16 8.26
N ALA A 161 18.95 5.63 9.50
CA ALA A 161 18.07 6.76 9.76
C ALA A 161 18.41 7.87 8.75
N PRO A 162 17.43 8.49 8.10
CA PRO A 162 17.70 9.62 7.22
C PRO A 162 18.50 10.66 8.00
N LYS A 163 19.64 11.09 7.44
CA LYS A 163 20.43 12.17 8.05
C LYS A 163 19.51 13.38 8.24
N PRO A 164 19.44 13.97 9.44
CA PRO A 164 18.65 15.17 9.65
C PRO A 164 19.09 16.22 8.62
N ALA A 165 18.12 16.92 8.06
CA ALA A 165 18.41 18.03 7.16
C ALA A 165 19.36 19.00 7.89
N LYS A 166 20.43 19.47 7.22
CA LYS A 166 21.36 20.45 7.79
C LYS A 166 20.55 21.62 8.38
N GLY A 167 20.61 21.79 9.70
CA GLY A 167 19.94 22.87 10.43
C GLY A 167 19.00 22.42 11.56
N GLN A 168 18.77 21.14 11.76
CA GLN A 168 18.02 20.67 12.92
C GLN A 168 18.99 20.40 14.07
N LEU A 169 18.95 21.28 15.09
CA LEU A 169 19.63 21.09 16.37
C LEU A 169 19.09 19.77 16.98
N VAL A 170 19.98 18.83 17.18
CA VAL A 170 19.75 17.66 18.03
C VAL A 170 19.91 18.20 19.46
N CYS A 171 18.84 18.27 20.21
CA CYS A 171 18.91 18.43 21.65
C CYS A 171 19.37 17.10 22.24
N ASP A 172 20.54 17.08 22.85
CA ASP A 172 21.06 15.99 23.69
C ASP A 172 20.17 15.79 24.93
#